data_d80681d6b81ac815c58ca58bd4948bac
#
_entry.id   d80681d6b81ac815c58ca58bd4948bac
#
_cell.length_a   1.000
_cell.length_b   1.000
_cell.length_c   1.000
_cell.angle_alpha   90.00
_cell.angle_beta   90.00
_cell.angle_gamma   90.00
#
_symmetry.space_group_name_H-M   'P 1'
#
loop_
_entity.id
_entity.type
_entity.pdbx_description
1 polymer ?
#
loop_
_entity_poly.entity_id
_entity_poly.type
_entity_poly.pdbx_seq_one_letter_code
_entity_poly.pdbx_strand_id
1 'polypeptide(L)'
;MINMTIDGQAFQAEDGQTVLEVARANGIRLPALCYHPALKPSGACRLCAVEVTGKSGRLTTMLSCVLRVKEGLAVRTTGELVKRARRQAFEHLLTMAPQSESVRELAVTWNVDLGPRPDGCIRCRLCVRVCGEIVGPGALVMHKRGGQNYVEPIEGRCIGCGTCVNICPTDAIRMEDKDNVRTIFIRNDVIGRHPLERCEGCGALFATQRFLNHIHERVTPHPDLKEHHRYCSTCSKLFSARIKSFQNRR
;
A
#
# COMPACT_ATOMS: atom_id res chain seq x y z
N MET A 1 31.94 29.65 -25.44
CA MET A 1 30.53 29.82 -25.05
C MET A 1 29.69 29.09 -26.07
N ILE A 2 28.76 28.29 -25.60
CA ILE A 2 27.86 27.47 -26.43
C ILE A 2 26.44 28.04 -26.27
N ASN A 3 25.76 28.26 -27.38
CA ASN A 3 24.38 28.78 -27.35
C ASN A 3 23.41 27.63 -27.36
N MET A 4 22.43 27.67 -26.44
CA MET A 4 21.35 26.71 -26.34
C MET A 4 20.04 27.39 -25.96
N THR A 5 18.94 26.67 -26.08
CA THR A 5 17.65 27.17 -25.61
C THR A 5 17.02 26.21 -24.59
N ILE A 6 16.39 26.78 -23.55
CA ILE A 6 15.56 26.04 -22.60
C ILE A 6 14.18 26.72 -22.62
N ASP A 7 13.14 25.96 -22.93
CA ASP A 7 11.74 26.43 -23.06
C ASP A 7 11.62 27.67 -24.01
N GLY A 8 12.43 27.71 -25.06
CA GLY A 8 12.44 28.79 -26.05
C GLY A 8 13.28 30.02 -25.67
N GLN A 9 13.81 30.08 -24.45
CA GLN A 9 14.73 31.16 -24.05
C GLN A 9 16.17 30.78 -24.35
N ALA A 10 16.94 31.74 -24.86
CA ALA A 10 18.36 31.56 -25.21
C ALA A 10 19.27 31.70 -23.97
N PHE A 11 20.21 30.77 -23.84
CA PHE A 11 21.22 30.76 -22.79
C PHE A 11 22.59 30.48 -23.36
N GLN A 12 23.60 31.06 -22.71
CA GLN A 12 25.01 30.75 -22.99
C GLN A 12 25.55 29.80 -21.92
N ALA A 13 26.31 28.82 -22.35
CA ALA A 13 26.87 27.79 -21.48
C ALA A 13 28.37 27.61 -21.78
N GLU A 14 29.10 27.11 -20.82
CA GLU A 14 30.51 26.70 -21.02
C GLU A 14 30.56 25.26 -21.56
N ASP A 15 31.65 24.98 -22.30
CA ASP A 15 31.86 23.61 -22.76
C ASP A 15 32.00 22.63 -21.57
N GLY A 16 31.36 21.49 -21.71
CA GLY A 16 31.35 20.47 -20.66
C GLY A 16 30.26 20.62 -19.62
N GLN A 17 29.54 21.73 -19.52
CA GLN A 17 28.38 21.87 -18.63
C GLN A 17 27.25 20.91 -19.05
N THR A 18 26.44 20.54 -18.07
CA THR A 18 25.18 19.82 -18.31
C THR A 18 24.00 20.78 -18.40
N VAL A 19 22.94 20.34 -19.05
CA VAL A 19 21.68 21.12 -19.13
C VAL A 19 21.12 21.44 -17.72
N LEU A 20 21.28 20.53 -16.74
CA LEU A 20 20.85 20.78 -15.36
C LEU A 20 21.64 21.92 -14.71
N GLU A 21 22.96 21.99 -14.94
CA GLU A 21 23.81 23.05 -14.41
C GLU A 21 23.43 24.39 -14.99
N VAL A 22 23.25 24.48 -16.30
CA VAL A 22 22.80 25.71 -16.98
C VAL A 22 21.41 26.12 -16.49
N ALA A 23 20.47 25.20 -16.39
CA ALA A 23 19.13 25.48 -15.89
C ALA A 23 19.16 26.05 -14.46
N ARG A 24 19.92 25.43 -13.55
CA ARG A 24 20.05 25.90 -12.15
C ARG A 24 20.75 27.29 -12.06
N ALA A 25 21.80 27.50 -12.82
CA ALA A 25 22.50 28.79 -12.83
C ALA A 25 21.59 29.94 -13.27
N ASN A 26 20.56 29.63 -14.06
CA ASN A 26 19.60 30.59 -14.58
C ASN A 26 18.21 30.53 -13.86
N GLY A 27 18.17 29.97 -12.68
CA GLY A 27 16.94 29.94 -11.86
C GLY A 27 15.84 28.98 -12.36
N ILE A 28 16.12 28.17 -13.39
CA ILE A 28 15.15 27.17 -13.90
C ILE A 28 15.20 25.94 -13.02
N ARG A 29 14.09 25.66 -12.35
CA ARG A 29 13.97 24.53 -11.44
C ARG A 29 13.72 23.24 -12.20
N LEU A 30 14.49 22.20 -11.87
CA LEU A 30 14.32 20.83 -12.36
C LEU A 30 14.43 19.85 -11.18
N PRO A 31 13.56 18.84 -11.08
CA PRO A 31 13.64 17.88 -10.00
C PRO A 31 14.88 16.99 -10.17
N ALA A 32 15.68 16.86 -9.13
CA ALA A 32 16.84 15.97 -9.14
C ALA A 32 17.22 15.58 -7.71
N LEU A 33 17.04 14.30 -7.35
CA LEU A 33 17.38 13.75 -6.04
C LEU A 33 18.84 13.26 -5.96
N CYS A 34 19.37 12.72 -7.05
CA CYS A 34 20.70 12.10 -7.06
C CYS A 34 21.81 13.02 -7.58
N TYR A 35 21.53 14.31 -7.75
CA TYR A 35 22.53 15.29 -8.21
C TYR A 35 23.14 16.04 -7.03
N HIS A 36 24.47 16.08 -7.01
CA HIS A 36 25.26 16.92 -6.11
C HIS A 36 26.40 17.59 -6.91
N PRO A 37 26.64 18.90 -6.74
CA PRO A 37 27.66 19.63 -7.53
C PRO A 37 29.07 19.06 -7.47
N ALA A 38 29.44 18.49 -6.31
CA ALA A 38 30.75 17.90 -6.08
C ALA A 38 30.92 16.47 -6.63
N LEU A 39 29.87 15.88 -7.21
CA LEU A 39 29.88 14.49 -7.69
C LEU A 39 29.57 14.42 -9.17
N LYS A 40 30.12 13.41 -9.83
CA LYS A 40 29.74 13.11 -11.22
C LYS A 40 28.27 12.69 -11.28
N PRO A 41 27.45 13.24 -12.19
CA PRO A 41 26.06 12.86 -12.32
C PRO A 41 25.88 11.37 -12.64
N SER A 42 24.98 10.69 -11.93
CA SER A 42 24.71 9.26 -12.11
C SER A 42 23.46 8.96 -12.93
N GLY A 43 22.52 9.92 -13.04
CA GLY A 43 21.24 9.72 -13.71
C GLY A 43 20.29 8.74 -13.01
N ALA A 44 20.60 8.30 -11.78
CA ALA A 44 19.92 7.21 -11.10
C ALA A 44 18.43 7.49 -10.79
N CYS A 45 18.08 8.69 -10.32
CA CYS A 45 16.69 9.02 -9.94
C CYS A 45 15.76 9.29 -11.12
N ARG A 46 16.29 9.61 -12.30
CA ARG A 46 15.58 9.92 -13.56
C ARG A 46 14.57 11.07 -13.51
N LEU A 47 14.49 11.82 -12.41
CA LEU A 47 13.52 12.91 -12.25
C LEU A 47 13.81 14.11 -13.14
N CYS A 48 15.07 14.36 -13.44
CA CYS A 48 15.53 15.50 -14.23
C CYS A 48 15.29 15.35 -15.75
N ALA A 49 14.31 14.55 -16.14
CA ALA A 49 13.94 14.35 -17.53
C ALA A 49 13.52 15.67 -18.20
N VAL A 50 14.01 15.88 -19.42
CA VAL A 50 13.68 17.00 -20.32
C VAL A 50 13.41 16.45 -21.72
N GLU A 51 12.65 17.18 -22.53
CA GLU A 51 12.46 16.87 -23.93
C GLU A 51 13.56 17.53 -24.77
N VAL A 52 14.05 16.79 -25.73
CA VAL A 52 15.05 17.26 -26.73
C VAL A 52 14.55 16.91 -28.12
N THR A 53 14.64 17.86 -29.04
CA THR A 53 14.37 17.61 -30.46
C THR A 53 15.61 17.02 -31.10
N GLY A 54 15.54 15.78 -31.54
CA GLY A 54 16.63 15.13 -32.28
C GLY A 54 16.78 15.70 -33.68
N LYS A 55 17.90 15.36 -34.35
CA LYS A 55 18.19 15.80 -35.73
C LYS A 55 17.08 15.43 -36.74
N SER A 56 16.33 14.40 -36.49
CA SER A 56 15.17 13.95 -37.30
C SER A 56 13.87 14.69 -37.01
N GLY A 57 13.88 15.72 -36.14
CA GLY A 57 12.67 16.38 -35.65
C GLY A 57 11.89 15.57 -34.59
N ARG A 58 12.32 14.35 -34.25
CA ARG A 58 11.66 13.52 -33.25
C ARG A 58 11.97 14.01 -31.84
N LEU A 59 10.92 14.18 -31.04
CA LEU A 59 11.03 14.47 -29.60
C LEU A 59 11.42 13.20 -28.84
N THR A 60 12.41 13.32 -27.97
CA THR A 60 12.86 12.27 -27.06
C THR A 60 13.09 12.84 -25.67
N THR A 61 13.04 12.00 -24.65
CA THR A 61 13.40 12.40 -23.28
C THR A 61 14.85 12.06 -23.00
N MET A 62 15.55 13.03 -22.39
CA MET A 62 16.91 12.84 -21.89
C MET A 62 17.02 13.35 -20.45
N LEU A 63 18.02 12.89 -19.71
CA LEU A 63 18.25 13.32 -18.33
C LEU A 63 19.17 14.55 -18.34
N SER A 64 18.66 15.70 -17.92
CA SER A 64 19.38 16.97 -17.95
C SER A 64 20.69 16.95 -17.16
N CYS A 65 20.79 16.13 -16.09
CA CYS A 65 22.01 16.03 -15.29
C CYS A 65 23.18 15.32 -16.00
N VAL A 66 22.92 14.54 -17.05
CA VAL A 66 23.96 13.86 -17.85
C VAL A 66 24.04 14.38 -19.29
N LEU A 67 23.04 15.13 -19.74
CA LEU A 67 23.00 15.72 -21.06
C LEU A 67 23.96 16.91 -21.12
N ARG A 68 25.04 16.77 -21.86
CA ARG A 68 25.99 17.84 -22.10
C ARG A 68 25.42 18.86 -23.08
N VAL A 69 25.71 20.15 -22.82
CA VAL A 69 25.33 21.23 -23.70
C VAL A 69 26.07 21.12 -25.06
N LYS A 70 25.40 21.53 -26.13
CA LYS A 70 25.95 21.58 -27.50
C LYS A 70 25.36 22.78 -28.21
N GLU A 71 26.10 23.31 -29.18
CA GLU A 71 25.64 24.41 -30.00
C GLU A 71 24.30 24.11 -30.67
N GLY A 72 23.33 25.02 -30.51
CA GLY A 72 21.98 24.89 -31.04
C GLY A 72 21.09 23.90 -30.33
N LEU A 73 21.50 23.35 -29.17
CA LEU A 73 20.65 22.41 -28.39
C LEU A 73 19.38 23.11 -27.91
N ALA A 74 18.23 22.59 -28.31
CA ALA A 74 16.93 23.04 -27.84
C ALA A 74 16.31 22.04 -26.86
N VAL A 75 15.99 22.49 -25.66
CA VAL A 75 15.48 21.68 -24.57
C VAL A 75 14.16 22.24 -24.06
N ARG A 76 13.21 21.36 -23.74
CA ARG A 76 11.95 21.71 -23.06
C ARG A 76 11.88 21.03 -21.72
N THR A 77 11.57 21.79 -20.68
CA THR A 77 11.44 21.28 -19.31
C THR A 77 10.04 20.76 -19.00
N THR A 78 9.09 21.03 -19.88
CA THR A 78 7.69 20.63 -19.80
C THR A 78 7.26 19.92 -21.09
N GLY A 79 6.19 19.15 -21.03
CA GLY A 79 5.62 18.42 -22.17
C GLY A 79 5.10 17.05 -21.73
N GLU A 80 4.36 16.39 -22.60
CA GLU A 80 3.72 15.10 -22.23
C GLU A 80 4.75 13.98 -22.01
N LEU A 81 5.84 13.99 -22.78
CA LEU A 81 6.90 13.00 -22.58
C LEU A 81 7.63 13.23 -21.24
N VAL A 82 7.88 14.50 -20.88
CA VAL A 82 8.48 14.85 -19.57
C VAL A 82 7.58 14.47 -18.43
N LYS A 83 6.28 14.79 -18.49
CA LYS A 83 5.30 14.42 -17.47
C LYS A 83 5.27 12.90 -17.23
N ARG A 84 5.20 12.14 -18.34
CA ARG A 84 5.21 10.68 -18.28
C ARG A 84 6.50 10.12 -17.71
N ALA A 85 7.65 10.63 -18.16
CA ALA A 85 8.95 10.19 -17.66
C ALA A 85 9.14 10.48 -16.16
N ARG A 86 8.72 11.66 -15.69
CA ARG A 86 8.77 12.00 -14.26
C ARG A 86 7.84 11.14 -13.43
N ARG A 87 6.61 10.91 -13.89
CA ARG A 87 5.68 10.01 -13.21
C ARG A 87 6.28 8.61 -13.04
N GLN A 88 6.79 8.02 -14.12
CA GLN A 88 7.45 6.71 -14.08
C GLN A 88 8.67 6.69 -13.14
N ALA A 89 9.44 7.78 -13.09
CA ALA A 89 10.57 7.90 -12.17
C ALA A 89 10.13 7.93 -10.71
N PHE A 90 9.08 8.67 -10.36
CA PHE A 90 8.51 8.68 -9.02
C PHE A 90 7.92 7.31 -8.64
N GLU A 91 7.17 6.67 -9.54
CA GLU A 91 6.62 5.34 -9.33
C GLU A 91 7.75 4.32 -9.06
N HIS A 92 8.83 4.38 -9.84
CA HIS A 92 10.01 3.54 -9.64
C HIS A 92 10.70 3.79 -8.29
N LEU A 93 10.89 5.06 -7.90
CA LEU A 93 11.45 5.41 -6.59
C LEU A 93 10.59 4.87 -5.44
N LEU A 94 9.27 4.94 -5.55
CA LEU A 94 8.36 4.40 -4.54
C LEU A 94 8.26 2.87 -4.56
N THR A 95 8.64 2.19 -5.63
CA THR A 95 8.82 0.74 -5.62
C THR A 95 9.99 0.34 -4.73
N MET A 96 11.06 1.13 -4.71
CA MET A 96 12.23 0.90 -3.86
C MET A 96 12.05 1.42 -2.42
N ALA A 97 11.33 2.53 -2.26
CA ALA A 97 11.11 3.18 -0.97
C ALA A 97 9.61 3.53 -0.78
N PRO A 98 8.72 2.53 -0.59
CA PRO A 98 7.27 2.72 -0.60
C PRO A 98 6.75 3.62 0.53
N GLN A 99 7.50 3.73 1.63
CA GLN A 99 7.14 4.55 2.79
C GLN A 99 7.77 5.96 2.77
N SER A 100 8.50 6.33 1.70
CA SER A 100 9.20 7.62 1.64
C SER A 100 8.23 8.78 1.47
N GLU A 101 8.00 9.53 2.55
CA GLU A 101 7.21 10.77 2.52
C GLU A 101 7.88 11.84 1.66
N SER A 102 9.20 12.00 1.77
CA SER A 102 9.95 13.00 1.01
C SER A 102 9.83 12.82 -0.52
N VAL A 103 9.78 11.57 -1.00
CA VAL A 103 9.54 11.30 -2.44
C VAL A 103 8.11 11.68 -2.84
N ARG A 104 7.12 11.46 -1.97
CA ARG A 104 5.72 11.83 -2.23
C ARG A 104 5.52 13.34 -2.22
N GLU A 105 6.07 14.03 -1.24
CA GLU A 105 6.03 15.49 -1.14
C GLU A 105 6.71 16.15 -2.35
N LEU A 106 7.83 15.58 -2.79
CA LEU A 106 8.49 16.05 -4.01
C LEU A 106 7.59 15.85 -5.24
N ALA A 107 6.89 14.73 -5.36
CA ALA A 107 5.95 14.51 -6.47
C ALA A 107 4.81 15.53 -6.46
N VAL A 108 4.25 15.85 -5.30
CA VAL A 108 3.24 16.91 -5.14
C VAL A 108 3.82 18.27 -5.58
N THR A 109 5.02 18.62 -5.13
CA THR A 109 5.72 19.88 -5.51
C THR A 109 5.86 20.01 -7.02
N TRP A 110 5.98 18.89 -7.73
CA TRP A 110 6.13 18.87 -9.20
C TRP A 110 4.84 18.53 -9.94
N ASN A 111 3.68 18.61 -9.28
CA ASN A 111 2.36 18.32 -9.83
C ASN A 111 2.28 16.94 -10.50
N VAL A 112 2.94 15.94 -9.91
CA VAL A 112 2.85 14.55 -10.35
C VAL A 112 1.85 13.82 -9.47
N ASP A 113 0.70 13.49 -10.05
CA ASP A 113 -0.29 12.66 -9.39
C ASP A 113 0.15 11.19 -9.41
N LEU A 114 0.47 10.66 -8.25
CA LEU A 114 0.85 9.25 -8.05
C LEU A 114 -0.34 8.38 -7.64
N GLY A 115 -1.51 8.97 -7.57
CA GLY A 115 -2.70 8.30 -7.06
C GLY A 115 -2.64 8.00 -5.56
N PRO A 116 -3.62 7.26 -5.03
CA PRO A 116 -3.67 6.93 -3.62
C PRO A 116 -2.49 6.03 -3.22
N ARG A 117 -2.10 6.12 -1.95
CA ARG A 117 -1.06 5.25 -1.39
C ARG A 117 -1.46 3.78 -1.52
N PRO A 118 -0.52 2.89 -1.84
CA PRO A 118 -0.77 1.46 -1.74
C PRO A 118 -1.21 1.12 -0.31
N ASP A 119 -2.34 0.43 -0.19
CA ASP A 119 -2.93 0.02 1.08
C ASP A 119 -2.51 -1.40 1.50
N GLY A 120 -1.53 -1.97 0.83
CA GLY A 120 -1.06 -3.35 1.04
C GLY A 120 -1.99 -4.42 0.46
N CYS A 121 -3.21 -4.06 0.09
CA CYS A 121 -4.19 -5.01 -0.43
C CYS A 121 -3.97 -5.31 -1.93
N ILE A 122 -3.76 -6.56 -2.29
CA ILE A 122 -3.62 -7.02 -3.68
C ILE A 122 -4.96 -7.34 -4.38
N ARG A 123 -6.08 -7.04 -3.75
CA ARG A 123 -7.47 -7.22 -4.26
C ARG A 123 -7.80 -8.68 -4.64
N CYS A 124 -7.18 -9.65 -4.00
CA CYS A 124 -7.38 -11.09 -4.26
C CYS A 124 -8.78 -11.60 -3.86
N ARG A 125 -9.55 -10.84 -3.09
CA ARG A 125 -10.92 -11.14 -2.65
C ARG A 125 -11.05 -12.30 -1.65
N LEU A 126 -9.96 -12.91 -1.19
CA LEU A 126 -10.03 -14.04 -0.24
C LEU A 126 -10.82 -13.68 1.03
N CYS A 127 -10.57 -12.51 1.61
CA CYS A 127 -11.27 -12.03 2.81
C CYS A 127 -12.77 -11.83 2.59
N VAL A 128 -13.18 -11.34 1.43
CA VAL A 128 -14.59 -11.15 1.05
C VAL A 128 -15.28 -12.52 0.91
N ARG A 129 -14.64 -13.43 0.18
CA ARG A 129 -15.17 -14.76 -0.09
C ARG A 129 -15.25 -15.61 1.18
N VAL A 130 -14.19 -15.66 1.98
CA VAL A 130 -14.23 -16.44 3.23
C VAL A 130 -15.29 -15.91 4.19
N CYS A 131 -15.44 -14.59 4.29
CA CYS A 131 -16.44 -13.96 5.14
C CYS A 131 -17.87 -14.25 4.68
N GLY A 132 -18.14 -14.25 3.37
CA GLY A 132 -19.47 -14.51 2.81
C GLY A 132 -19.78 -15.99 2.62
N GLU A 133 -18.87 -16.75 1.99
CA GLU A 133 -19.14 -18.12 1.53
C GLU A 133 -18.90 -19.17 2.62
N ILE A 134 -17.90 -18.97 3.49
CA ILE A 134 -17.49 -19.96 4.49
C ILE A 134 -18.02 -19.60 5.88
N VAL A 135 -17.69 -18.40 6.37
CA VAL A 135 -18.12 -17.97 7.71
C VAL A 135 -19.58 -17.52 7.69
N GLY A 136 -20.01 -16.76 6.70
CA GLY A 136 -21.40 -16.42 6.44
C GLY A 136 -21.87 -14.99 6.71
N PRO A 137 -21.25 -14.17 7.59
CA PRO A 137 -21.78 -12.84 7.91
C PRO A 137 -21.70 -11.86 6.73
N GLY A 138 -20.79 -12.07 5.77
CA GLY A 138 -20.66 -11.20 4.59
C GLY A 138 -20.34 -9.75 4.95
N ALA A 139 -19.42 -9.57 5.91
CA ALA A 139 -19.07 -8.24 6.44
C ALA A 139 -18.16 -7.41 5.53
N LEU A 140 -17.69 -7.99 4.43
CA LEU A 140 -16.76 -7.36 3.49
C LEU A 140 -17.32 -7.43 2.08
N VAL A 141 -17.12 -6.36 1.31
CA VAL A 141 -17.55 -6.26 -0.09
C VAL A 141 -16.44 -5.63 -0.95
N MET A 142 -16.47 -5.92 -2.26
CA MET A 142 -15.64 -5.19 -3.23
C MET A 142 -16.44 -4.00 -3.75
N HIS A 143 -15.92 -2.82 -3.54
CA HIS A 143 -16.48 -1.58 -4.05
C HIS A 143 -15.52 -0.90 -5.02
N LYS A 144 -16.06 -0.27 -6.07
CA LYS A 144 -15.28 0.43 -7.10
C LYS A 144 -15.27 1.93 -6.82
N ARG A 145 -14.07 2.50 -6.60
CA ARG A 145 -13.86 3.95 -6.45
C ARG A 145 -12.78 4.40 -7.44
N GLY A 146 -13.03 5.46 -8.20
CA GLY A 146 -12.04 6.01 -9.13
C GLY A 146 -11.47 5.00 -10.14
N GLY A 147 -12.28 4.01 -10.56
CA GLY A 147 -11.82 2.97 -11.48
C GLY A 147 -11.10 1.78 -10.83
N GLN A 148 -10.74 1.88 -9.54
CA GLN A 148 -10.09 0.80 -8.80
C GLN A 148 -11.05 0.11 -7.84
N ASN A 149 -10.80 -1.18 -7.59
CA ASN A 149 -11.58 -1.96 -6.63
C ASN A 149 -10.95 -1.87 -5.23
N TYR A 150 -11.79 -1.73 -4.21
CA TYR A 150 -11.39 -1.71 -2.80
C TYR A 150 -12.23 -2.69 -2.00
N VAL A 151 -11.61 -3.32 -1.01
CA VAL A 151 -12.34 -4.08 0.01
C VAL A 151 -12.86 -3.07 1.04
N GLU A 152 -14.16 -3.10 1.26
CA GLU A 152 -14.83 -2.20 2.21
C GLU A 152 -15.67 -2.99 3.21
N PRO A 153 -15.77 -2.50 4.46
CA PRO A 153 -16.65 -3.10 5.45
C PRO A 153 -18.12 -2.80 5.14
N ILE A 154 -18.99 -3.75 5.45
CA ILE A 154 -20.43 -3.53 5.57
C ILE A 154 -20.73 -3.39 7.06
N GLU A 155 -21.21 -2.21 7.44
CA GLU A 155 -21.47 -1.86 8.83
C GLU A 155 -22.38 -2.86 9.52
N GLY A 156 -22.10 -3.16 10.78
CA GLY A 156 -22.90 -4.05 11.60
C GLY A 156 -22.80 -5.55 11.29
N ARG A 157 -22.18 -5.97 10.19
CA ARG A 157 -22.13 -7.39 9.80
C ARG A 157 -20.97 -8.18 10.40
N CYS A 158 -19.87 -7.52 10.75
CA CYS A 158 -18.73 -8.21 11.34
C CYS A 158 -19.11 -8.88 12.67
N ILE A 159 -18.61 -10.09 12.88
CA ILE A 159 -18.81 -10.86 14.12
C ILE A 159 -17.52 -11.01 14.93
N GLY A 160 -16.41 -10.43 14.47
CA GLY A 160 -15.14 -10.46 15.20
C GLY A 160 -14.40 -11.79 15.17
N CYS A 161 -14.66 -12.68 14.23
CA CYS A 161 -14.04 -14.03 14.17
C CYS A 161 -12.54 -14.02 13.79
N GLY A 162 -12.03 -12.95 13.13
CA GLY A 162 -10.63 -12.86 12.72
C GLY A 162 -10.23 -13.67 11.49
N THR A 163 -11.13 -14.45 10.87
CA THR A 163 -10.79 -15.31 9.73
C THR A 163 -10.23 -14.53 8.54
N CYS A 164 -10.76 -13.33 8.27
CA CYS A 164 -10.28 -12.46 7.20
C CYS A 164 -8.84 -11.96 7.43
N VAL A 165 -8.41 -11.83 8.68
CA VAL A 165 -7.03 -11.47 9.05
C VAL A 165 -6.10 -12.64 8.73
N ASN A 166 -6.44 -13.84 9.23
CA ASN A 166 -5.60 -15.04 9.10
C ASN A 166 -5.42 -15.50 7.63
N ILE A 167 -6.37 -15.17 6.75
CA ILE A 167 -6.30 -15.59 5.34
C ILE A 167 -5.67 -14.52 4.44
N CYS A 168 -5.42 -13.32 4.93
CA CYS A 168 -4.87 -12.24 4.12
C CYS A 168 -3.39 -12.50 3.78
N PRO A 169 -3.02 -12.69 2.51
CA PRO A 169 -1.66 -13.04 2.14
C PRO A 169 -0.66 -11.88 2.23
N THR A 170 -1.15 -10.67 2.48
CA THR A 170 -0.34 -9.43 2.54
C THR A 170 -0.54 -8.67 3.84
N ASP A 171 -1.20 -9.26 4.83
CA ASP A 171 -1.51 -8.65 6.14
C ASP A 171 -2.20 -7.28 6.07
N ALA A 172 -2.89 -7.02 4.93
CA ALA A 172 -3.62 -5.77 4.70
C ALA A 172 -4.82 -5.61 5.64
N ILE A 173 -5.35 -6.71 6.21
CA ILE A 173 -6.34 -6.70 7.28
C ILE A 173 -5.63 -7.02 8.58
N ARG A 174 -5.85 -6.21 9.60
CA ARG A 174 -5.22 -6.33 10.90
C ARG A 174 -6.26 -6.50 12.00
N MET A 175 -5.86 -7.11 13.10
CA MET A 175 -6.67 -7.31 14.30
C MET A 175 -5.87 -6.88 15.51
N GLU A 176 -6.52 -6.17 16.40
CA GLU A 176 -5.97 -5.71 17.67
C GLU A 176 -6.95 -6.04 18.79
N ASP A 177 -6.47 -6.71 19.82
CA ASP A 177 -7.20 -6.99 21.05
C ASP A 177 -6.64 -6.04 22.13
N LYS A 178 -7.42 -5.02 22.49
CA LYS A 178 -7.02 -4.01 23.48
C LYS A 178 -8.22 -3.66 24.37
N ASP A 179 -7.97 -3.50 25.67
CA ASP A 179 -8.98 -3.13 26.67
C ASP A 179 -10.23 -4.04 26.62
N ASN A 180 -10.01 -5.36 26.48
CA ASN A 180 -11.05 -6.40 26.33
C ASN A 180 -11.90 -6.24 25.05
N VAL A 181 -11.46 -5.47 24.07
CA VAL A 181 -12.17 -5.23 22.81
C VAL A 181 -11.30 -5.70 21.65
N ARG A 182 -11.88 -6.51 20.77
CA ARG A 182 -11.29 -6.87 19.48
C ARG A 182 -11.69 -5.86 18.41
N THR A 183 -10.71 -5.25 17.77
CA THR A 183 -10.91 -4.39 16.60
C THR A 183 -10.27 -5.04 15.38
N ILE A 184 -11.03 -5.17 14.30
CA ILE A 184 -10.55 -5.64 13.01
C ILE A 184 -10.65 -4.48 12.03
N PHE A 185 -9.60 -4.21 11.27
CA PHE A 185 -9.55 -3.05 10.37
C PHE A 185 -8.73 -3.33 9.11
N ILE A 186 -9.07 -2.62 8.06
CA ILE A 186 -8.32 -2.55 6.80
C ILE A 186 -8.03 -1.08 6.51
N ARG A 187 -6.78 -0.72 6.21
CA ARG A 187 -6.36 0.69 6.15
C ARG A 187 -6.69 1.39 7.48
N ASN A 188 -7.51 2.45 7.40
CA ASN A 188 -8.07 3.15 8.56
C ASN A 188 -9.56 2.81 8.80
N ASP A 189 -10.14 1.94 7.96
CA ASP A 189 -11.54 1.56 8.06
C ASP A 189 -11.72 0.43 9.08
N VAL A 190 -12.57 0.63 10.07
CA VAL A 190 -12.94 -0.39 11.05
C VAL A 190 -13.94 -1.36 10.42
N ILE A 191 -13.56 -2.63 10.29
CA ILE A 191 -14.45 -3.71 9.82
C ILE A 191 -15.42 -4.13 10.93
N GLY A 192 -14.92 -4.20 12.17
CA GLY A 192 -15.74 -4.50 13.32
C GLY A 192 -15.00 -4.27 14.63
N ARG A 193 -15.75 -3.92 15.67
CA ARG A 193 -15.25 -3.68 17.02
C ARG A 193 -16.21 -4.35 18.03
N HIS A 194 -15.70 -5.32 18.79
CA HIS A 194 -16.53 -6.15 19.66
C HIS A 194 -15.83 -6.48 20.97
N PRO A 195 -16.54 -6.50 22.08
CA PRO A 195 -16.01 -7.00 23.35
C PRO A 195 -15.61 -8.47 23.22
N LEU A 196 -14.56 -8.84 23.93
CA LEU A 196 -14.07 -10.21 24.05
C LEU A 196 -14.62 -10.88 25.31
N GLU A 197 -15.01 -12.14 25.16
CA GLU A 197 -15.40 -13.00 26.25
C GLU A 197 -14.20 -13.67 26.91
N ARG A 198 -14.34 -13.97 28.21
CA ARG A 198 -13.34 -14.66 28.98
C ARG A 198 -13.59 -16.17 28.98
N CYS A 199 -12.52 -16.93 28.81
CA CYS A 199 -12.54 -18.37 28.90
C CYS A 199 -12.91 -18.81 30.36
N GLU A 200 -13.93 -19.61 30.51
CA GLU A 200 -14.33 -20.13 31.84
C GLU A 200 -13.28 -21.08 32.48
N GLY A 201 -12.38 -21.64 31.69
CA GLY A 201 -11.33 -22.53 32.18
C GLY A 201 -10.06 -21.83 32.65
N CYS A 202 -9.63 -20.75 32.00
CA CYS A 202 -8.34 -20.09 32.30
C CYS A 202 -8.45 -18.57 32.40
N GLY A 203 -9.61 -17.95 32.19
CA GLY A 203 -9.81 -16.52 32.27
C GLY A 203 -9.26 -15.70 31.07
N ALA A 204 -8.58 -16.35 30.12
CA ALA A 204 -8.02 -15.65 28.93
C ALA A 204 -9.14 -15.11 28.02
N LEU A 205 -8.94 -13.93 27.47
CA LEU A 205 -9.81 -13.40 26.43
C LEU A 205 -9.61 -14.19 25.14
N PHE A 206 -10.69 -14.60 24.44
CA PHE A 206 -10.51 -15.50 23.29
C PHE A 206 -11.43 -15.27 22.11
N ALA A 207 -12.68 -14.89 22.30
CA ALA A 207 -13.68 -14.77 21.24
C ALA A 207 -14.66 -13.64 21.54
N THR A 208 -15.35 -13.17 20.52
CA THR A 208 -16.44 -12.20 20.69
C THR A 208 -17.76 -12.91 20.91
N GLN A 209 -18.70 -12.34 21.67
CA GLN A 209 -20.03 -12.92 21.90
C GLN A 209 -20.78 -13.17 20.58
N ARG A 210 -20.64 -12.24 19.61
CA ARG A 210 -21.29 -12.39 18.30
C ARG A 210 -20.76 -13.59 17.52
N PHE A 211 -19.47 -13.86 17.61
CA PHE A 211 -18.90 -15.06 16.99
C PHE A 211 -19.34 -16.35 17.69
N LEU A 212 -19.40 -16.37 19.02
CA LEU A 212 -19.88 -17.51 19.78
C LEU A 212 -21.34 -17.82 19.46
N ASN A 213 -22.20 -16.81 19.40
CA ASN A 213 -23.61 -16.99 19.02
C ASN A 213 -23.73 -17.54 17.59
N HIS A 214 -22.93 -17.00 16.66
CA HIS A 214 -22.93 -17.45 15.27
C HIS A 214 -22.51 -18.93 15.12
N ILE A 215 -21.53 -19.38 15.92
CA ILE A 215 -21.15 -20.79 15.95
C ILE A 215 -22.31 -21.63 16.53
N HIS A 216 -22.89 -21.20 17.63
CA HIS A 216 -23.99 -21.93 18.30
C HIS A 216 -25.17 -22.14 17.35
N GLU A 217 -25.53 -21.14 16.55
CA GLU A 217 -26.64 -21.22 15.59
C GLU A 217 -26.37 -22.16 14.39
N ARG A 218 -25.08 -22.42 14.07
CA ARG A 218 -24.69 -23.20 12.89
C ARG A 218 -24.19 -24.60 13.15
N VAL A 219 -23.74 -24.85 14.34
CA VAL A 219 -23.25 -26.19 14.71
C VAL A 219 -24.44 -27.04 15.18
N THR A 220 -24.67 -28.16 14.51
CA THR A 220 -25.61 -29.18 14.98
C THR A 220 -25.11 -29.68 16.33
N PRO A 221 -25.93 -29.64 17.41
CA PRO A 221 -25.51 -30.12 18.72
C PRO A 221 -25.07 -31.58 18.61
N HIS A 222 -23.83 -31.88 18.92
CA HIS A 222 -23.39 -33.26 19.05
C HIS A 222 -23.68 -33.70 20.47
N PRO A 223 -24.31 -34.87 20.69
CA PRO A 223 -24.76 -35.32 22.04
C PRO A 223 -23.65 -35.37 23.08
N ASP A 224 -22.38 -35.56 22.62
CA ASP A 224 -21.21 -35.62 23.53
C ASP A 224 -20.45 -34.30 23.61
N LEU A 225 -20.90 -33.27 22.93
CA LEU A 225 -20.22 -31.98 22.92
C LEU A 225 -20.74 -31.12 24.08
N LYS A 226 -19.82 -30.71 24.86
CA LYS A 226 -19.91 -29.66 25.83
C LYS A 226 -20.52 -28.43 25.18
N GLU A 227 -21.77 -28.25 25.46
CA GLU A 227 -22.69 -27.31 24.83
C GLU A 227 -22.34 -25.85 25.00
N HIS A 228 -21.17 -25.57 25.62
CA HIS A 228 -20.77 -24.22 25.96
C HIS A 228 -19.48 -23.89 25.23
N HIS A 229 -19.58 -23.16 24.11
CA HIS A 229 -18.44 -22.53 23.43
C HIS A 229 -17.77 -21.43 24.30
N ARG A 230 -17.65 -21.72 25.63
CA ARG A 230 -17.11 -20.79 26.63
C ARG A 230 -15.65 -21.05 26.98
N TYR A 231 -15.01 -21.98 26.28
CA TYR A 231 -13.61 -22.33 26.47
C TYR A 231 -12.76 -21.90 25.29
N CYS A 232 -11.58 -21.33 25.56
CA CYS A 232 -10.60 -21.09 24.52
C CYS A 232 -10.13 -22.42 23.89
N SER A 233 -9.51 -22.36 22.73
CA SER A 233 -9.06 -23.54 21.98
C SER A 233 -8.19 -24.51 22.82
N THR A 234 -7.33 -23.95 23.69
CA THR A 234 -6.48 -24.74 24.59
C THR A 234 -7.29 -25.47 25.66
N CYS A 235 -8.16 -24.76 26.37
CA CYS A 235 -8.99 -25.36 27.42
C CYS A 235 -9.98 -26.37 26.84
N SER A 236 -10.57 -26.07 25.68
CA SER A 236 -11.45 -27.00 24.97
C SER A 236 -10.76 -28.33 24.65
N LYS A 237 -9.51 -28.28 24.16
CA LYS A 237 -8.70 -29.47 23.90
C LYS A 237 -8.38 -30.24 25.19
N LEU A 238 -7.97 -29.56 26.26
CA LEU A 238 -7.66 -30.17 27.55
C LEU A 238 -8.86 -30.88 28.16
N PHE A 239 -10.04 -30.25 28.13
CA PHE A 239 -11.25 -30.86 28.64
C PHE A 239 -11.73 -32.03 27.79
N SER A 240 -11.57 -31.99 26.46
CA SER A 240 -11.93 -33.11 25.59
C SER A 240 -11.02 -34.34 25.80
N ALA A 241 -9.73 -34.12 26.06
CA ALA A 241 -8.80 -35.21 26.38
C ALA A 241 -9.12 -35.89 27.75
N ARG A 242 -9.47 -35.07 28.76
CA ARG A 242 -9.88 -35.60 30.10
C ARG A 242 -11.13 -36.45 30.03
N ILE A 243 -12.14 -36.09 29.24
CA ILE A 243 -13.37 -36.87 29.11
C ILE A 243 -13.09 -38.21 28.43
N LYS A 244 -12.28 -38.26 27.38
CA LYS A 244 -11.90 -39.53 26.74
C LYS A 244 -11.15 -40.47 27.69
N SER A 245 -10.30 -39.93 28.57
CA SER A 245 -9.60 -40.75 29.59
C SER A 245 -10.51 -41.28 30.68
N PHE A 246 -11.63 -40.63 31.02
CA PHE A 246 -12.62 -41.13 31.95
C PHE A 246 -13.52 -42.20 31.33
N GLN A 247 -13.86 -42.11 30.05
CA GLN A 247 -14.68 -43.08 29.34
C GLN A 247 -13.95 -44.41 29.08
N ASN A 248 -12.62 -44.39 28.92
CA ASN A 248 -11.79 -45.58 28.72
C ASN A 248 -11.43 -46.31 30.04
N ARG A 249 -11.91 -45.89 31.19
CA ARG A 249 -11.69 -46.51 32.51
C ARG A 249 -12.93 -47.18 33.08
N ARG A 250 -13.96 -47.42 32.26
CA ARG A 250 -15.12 -48.20 32.63
C ARG A 250 -15.18 -49.50 31.80
#